data_0a9a883d861e57e7ec9a69d5240110dc
#
_entry.id   0a9a883d861e57e7ec9a69d5240110dc
#
_cell.length_a   1.000
_cell.length_b   1.000
_cell.length_c   1.000
_cell.angle_alpha   90.00
_cell.angle_beta   90.00
_cell.angle_gamma   90.00
#
_symmetry.space_group_name_H-M   'P 1'
#
loop_
_entity.id
_entity.type
_entity.pdbx_description
1 polymer ?
#
loop_
_entity_poly.entity_id
_entity_poly.type
_entity_poly.pdbx_seq_one_letter_code
_entity_poly.pdbx_strand_id
1 'polypeptide(L)'
;MNVGIKGFGAYAPEKIIDNAYLEQFLDTSDEWISKMTGIKERHWADDDQDTSDLAYEASVKAIADAGIQPEDIDMIIVATATGDMPFPTVANMLQERLGTGKVASMDQLAACSGFMYSMITAKQYVQSGDYHNILVVGADKLSKITDLTDRSTAVLFGDGAGAVIIGEVSEGRGIISYEMGSDGTGGKHLYLDKDTGKLKMNGREVFKFAVRIMGDASTRVVEKANLTSDDIDLFIPHQANIRIMESARERLGISKDKMSVSVNKYGNTSAASIPLSIDQELKNGKLKDDDTIVLVGFGGGLTWGAMTIKWGK
;
A
#
# COMPACT_ATOMS: atom_id res chain seq x y z
N MET A 1 -18.54 -11.31 -14.56
CA MET A 1 -17.33 -10.53 -14.87
C MET A 1 -16.36 -10.71 -13.73
N ASN A 2 -15.18 -11.23 -14.02
CA ASN A 2 -14.08 -11.33 -13.07
C ASN A 2 -13.25 -10.04 -13.16
N VAL A 3 -13.08 -9.35 -12.05
CA VAL A 3 -12.33 -8.09 -11.98
C VAL A 3 -11.07 -8.27 -11.16
N GLY A 4 -9.93 -7.91 -11.73
CA GLY A 4 -8.62 -8.09 -11.12
C GLY A 4 -7.56 -7.15 -11.68
N ILE A 5 -6.31 -7.53 -11.47
CA ILE A 5 -5.15 -6.75 -11.87
C ILE A 5 -4.71 -7.17 -13.28
N LYS A 6 -4.79 -6.23 -14.22
CA LYS A 6 -4.35 -6.41 -15.62
C LYS A 6 -2.92 -5.99 -15.86
N GLY A 7 -2.41 -5.09 -15.04
CA GLY A 7 -1.04 -4.58 -15.09
C GLY A 7 -0.60 -4.07 -13.76
N PHE A 8 0.71 -4.10 -13.55
CA PHE A 8 1.33 -3.78 -12.27
C PHE A 8 2.62 -2.97 -12.47
N GLY A 9 2.88 -2.02 -11.57
CA GLY A 9 4.13 -1.26 -11.52
C GLY A 9 4.41 -0.72 -10.14
N ALA A 10 5.68 -0.56 -9.80
CA ALA A 10 6.10 0.03 -8.54
C ALA A 10 7.35 0.89 -8.71
N TYR A 11 7.51 1.85 -7.80
CA TYR A 11 8.66 2.73 -7.74
C TYR A 11 9.03 3.04 -6.30
N ALA A 12 10.30 2.91 -5.99
CA ALA A 12 10.92 3.42 -4.77
C ALA A 12 12.01 4.42 -5.18
N PRO A 13 12.13 5.58 -4.50
CA PRO A 13 13.21 6.54 -4.75
C PRO A 13 14.58 5.89 -4.62
N GLU A 14 15.59 6.45 -5.30
CA GLU A 14 16.95 5.87 -5.30
C GLU A 14 17.72 6.12 -4.00
N LYS A 15 17.41 7.21 -3.29
CA LYS A 15 18.10 7.62 -2.06
C LYS A 15 17.76 6.70 -0.90
N ILE A 16 18.73 5.89 -0.51
CA ILE A 16 18.62 4.97 0.63
C ILE A 16 19.06 5.67 1.91
N ILE A 17 18.24 5.55 2.95
CA ILE A 17 18.49 6.02 4.30
C ILE A 17 18.56 4.79 5.22
N ASP A 18 19.74 4.44 5.69
CA ASP A 18 19.95 3.37 6.65
C ASP A 18 19.74 3.83 8.10
N ASN A 19 19.82 2.89 9.03
CA ASN A 19 19.66 3.22 10.44
C ASN A 19 20.87 4.02 10.98
N ALA A 20 22.07 3.83 10.44
CA ALA A 20 23.27 4.56 10.84
C ALA A 20 23.17 6.06 10.51
N TYR A 21 22.46 6.42 9.44
CA TYR A 21 22.15 7.83 9.15
C TYR A 21 21.30 8.46 10.27
N LEU A 22 20.29 7.74 10.77
CA LEU A 22 19.41 8.23 11.82
C LEU A 22 20.09 8.33 13.20
N GLU A 23 21.07 7.48 13.48
CA GLU A 23 21.88 7.52 14.70
C GLU A 23 22.66 8.83 14.86
N GLN A 24 22.92 9.55 13.76
CA GLN A 24 23.67 10.80 13.78
C GLN A 24 22.94 11.94 14.52
N PHE A 25 21.61 11.86 14.62
CA PHE A 25 20.80 12.95 15.20
C PHE A 25 19.65 12.48 16.10
N LEU A 26 19.40 11.16 16.19
CA LEU A 26 18.41 10.57 17.09
C LEU A 26 19.09 9.70 18.16
N ASP A 27 18.57 9.73 19.37
CA ASP A 27 18.97 8.79 20.43
C ASP A 27 18.40 7.38 20.15
N THR A 28 19.04 6.65 19.24
CA THR A 28 18.62 5.32 18.75
C THR A 28 19.84 4.49 18.31
N SER A 29 19.60 3.24 17.91
CA SER A 29 20.63 2.38 17.29
C SER A 29 20.02 1.46 16.24
N ASP A 30 20.84 1.00 15.27
CA ASP A 30 20.43 -0.01 14.28
C ASP A 30 19.89 -1.27 14.96
N GLU A 31 20.55 -1.73 16.03
CA GLU A 31 20.08 -2.89 16.80
C GLU A 31 18.66 -2.67 17.36
N TRP A 32 18.41 -1.49 17.93
CA TRP A 32 17.10 -1.16 18.49
C TRP A 32 16.02 -1.05 17.40
N ILE A 33 16.29 -0.31 16.32
CA ILE A 33 15.35 -0.12 15.21
C ILE A 33 15.02 -1.47 14.57
N SER A 34 16.04 -2.25 14.21
CA SER A 34 15.88 -3.54 13.56
C SER A 34 15.11 -4.55 14.43
N LYS A 35 15.40 -4.59 15.74
CA LYS A 35 14.72 -5.48 16.70
C LYS A 35 13.26 -5.08 16.91
N MET A 36 12.97 -3.79 16.98
CA MET A 36 11.63 -3.29 17.30
C MET A 36 10.70 -3.22 16.08
N THR A 37 11.24 -3.01 14.90
CA THR A 37 10.45 -2.72 13.70
C THR A 37 10.69 -3.69 12.54
N GLY A 38 11.87 -4.31 12.48
CA GLY A 38 12.36 -5.07 11.33
C GLY A 38 13.02 -4.19 10.26
N ILE A 39 13.02 -2.87 10.40
CA ILE A 39 13.51 -1.92 9.39
C ILE A 39 15.04 -1.80 9.48
N LYS A 40 15.72 -1.95 8.35
CA LYS A 40 17.16 -1.72 8.21
C LYS A 40 17.45 -0.45 7.41
N GLU A 41 16.65 -0.22 6.39
CA GLU A 41 16.75 0.94 5.52
C GLU A 41 15.35 1.39 5.05
N ARG A 42 15.28 2.59 4.51
CA ARG A 42 14.10 3.15 3.85
C ARG A 42 14.57 4.01 2.68
N HIS A 43 13.67 4.29 1.78
CA HIS A 43 13.95 5.15 0.65
C HIS A 43 13.26 6.50 0.87
N TRP A 44 13.96 7.59 0.58
CA TRP A 44 13.41 8.93 0.61
C TRP A 44 13.51 9.58 -0.76
N ALA A 45 12.44 10.21 -1.18
CA ALA A 45 12.42 11.03 -2.38
C ALA A 45 13.35 12.25 -2.22
N ASP A 46 13.93 12.67 -3.31
CA ASP A 46 14.71 13.90 -3.34
C ASP A 46 13.80 15.13 -3.08
N ASP A 47 14.41 16.27 -2.76
CA ASP A 47 13.67 17.47 -2.37
C ASP A 47 12.77 18.00 -3.51
N ASP A 48 13.17 17.78 -4.76
CA ASP A 48 12.45 18.17 -5.97
C ASP A 48 11.45 17.13 -6.49
N GLN A 49 11.35 15.97 -5.85
CA GLN A 49 10.35 14.96 -6.14
C GLN A 49 9.17 15.08 -5.19
N ASP A 50 7.96 15.19 -5.70
CA ASP A 50 6.72 15.11 -4.90
C ASP A 50 6.00 13.76 -5.08
N THR A 51 4.89 13.57 -4.39
CA THR A 51 4.10 12.33 -4.44
C THR A 51 3.62 12.01 -5.86
N SER A 52 3.28 13.04 -6.65
CA SER A 52 2.88 12.87 -8.05
C SER A 52 4.01 12.32 -8.94
N ASP A 53 5.27 12.64 -8.64
CA ASP A 53 6.42 12.09 -9.36
C ASP A 53 6.57 10.59 -9.11
N LEU A 54 6.50 10.18 -7.83
CA LEU A 54 6.56 8.78 -7.45
C LEU A 54 5.42 7.99 -8.09
N ALA A 55 4.20 8.55 -8.03
CA ALA A 55 3.00 7.97 -8.61
C ALA A 55 3.11 7.80 -10.14
N TYR A 56 3.70 8.78 -10.84
CA TYR A 56 3.92 8.74 -12.28
C TYR A 56 4.83 7.57 -12.68
N GLU A 57 5.98 7.41 -12.01
CA GLU A 57 6.93 6.34 -12.29
C GLU A 57 6.33 4.93 -12.12
N ALA A 58 5.49 4.74 -11.11
CA ALA A 58 4.77 3.48 -10.91
C ALA A 58 3.69 3.27 -11.98
N SER A 59 2.96 4.34 -12.36
CA SER A 59 1.87 4.29 -13.33
C SER A 59 2.34 3.91 -14.73
N VAL A 60 3.45 4.50 -15.20
CA VAL A 60 4.04 4.17 -16.52
C VAL A 60 4.35 2.68 -16.60
N LYS A 61 4.91 2.10 -15.54
CA LYS A 61 5.22 0.67 -15.48
C LYS A 61 3.95 -0.19 -15.50
N ALA A 62 2.91 0.20 -14.77
CA ALA A 62 1.65 -0.53 -14.72
C ALA A 62 0.92 -0.53 -16.08
N ILE A 63 0.93 0.59 -16.77
CA ILE A 63 0.36 0.74 -18.12
C ILE A 63 1.11 -0.16 -19.11
N ALA A 64 2.44 -0.11 -19.07
CA ALA A 64 3.29 -0.93 -19.94
C ALA A 64 3.09 -2.44 -19.67
N ASP A 65 3.01 -2.84 -18.40
CA ASP A 65 2.77 -4.25 -18.02
C ASP A 65 1.36 -4.74 -18.41
N ALA A 66 0.36 -3.84 -18.39
CA ALA A 66 -0.98 -4.15 -18.90
C ALA A 66 -1.03 -4.30 -20.43
N GLY A 67 -0.02 -3.82 -21.15
CA GLY A 67 0.01 -3.83 -22.62
C GLY A 67 -1.02 -2.88 -23.25
N ILE A 68 -1.40 -1.81 -22.55
CA ILE A 68 -2.36 -0.81 -23.03
C ILE A 68 -1.67 0.54 -23.25
N GLN A 69 -2.39 1.47 -23.89
CA GLN A 69 -1.95 2.85 -24.04
C GLN A 69 -2.57 3.74 -22.95
N PRO A 70 -1.97 4.89 -22.60
CA PRO A 70 -2.57 5.81 -21.63
C PRO A 70 -4.02 6.21 -21.96
N GLU A 71 -4.36 6.34 -23.23
CA GLU A 71 -5.68 6.69 -23.75
C GLU A 71 -6.74 5.61 -23.50
N ASP A 72 -6.32 4.39 -23.20
CA ASP A 72 -7.23 3.27 -22.85
C ASP A 72 -7.68 3.31 -21.39
N ILE A 73 -7.15 4.23 -20.58
CA ILE A 73 -7.55 4.41 -19.18
C ILE A 73 -8.85 5.20 -19.12
N ASP A 74 -9.83 4.67 -18.38
CA ASP A 74 -11.15 5.30 -18.21
C ASP A 74 -11.25 6.15 -16.94
N MET A 75 -10.44 5.84 -15.91
CA MET A 75 -10.44 6.53 -14.62
C MET A 75 -9.08 6.40 -13.91
N ILE A 76 -8.76 7.40 -13.09
CA ILE A 76 -7.57 7.38 -12.22
C ILE A 76 -8.00 7.55 -10.77
N ILE A 77 -7.59 6.65 -9.89
CA ILE A 77 -7.80 6.74 -8.44
C ILE A 77 -6.44 6.65 -7.74
N VAL A 78 -6.07 7.69 -7.00
CA VAL A 78 -4.81 7.71 -6.23
C VAL A 78 -5.10 7.64 -4.74
N ALA A 79 -4.58 6.62 -4.08
CA ALA A 79 -4.56 6.53 -2.63
C ALA A 79 -3.33 7.25 -2.10
N THR A 80 -3.52 8.37 -1.42
CA THR A 80 -2.42 9.14 -0.82
C THR A 80 -2.88 9.90 0.42
N ALA A 81 -1.96 10.07 1.38
CA ALA A 81 -2.09 10.95 2.54
C ALA A 81 -1.11 12.13 2.48
N THR A 82 -0.29 12.18 1.43
CA THR A 82 0.80 13.16 1.25
C THR A 82 0.75 13.83 -0.12
N GLY A 83 -0.45 14.05 -0.65
CA GLY A 83 -0.62 14.76 -1.93
C GLY A 83 0.20 16.05 -1.97
N ASP A 84 0.65 16.41 -3.17
CA ASP A 84 1.50 17.58 -3.40
C ASP A 84 0.84 18.84 -2.86
N MET A 85 -0.47 18.96 -3.09
CA MET A 85 -1.35 20.02 -2.62
C MET A 85 -2.81 19.51 -2.50
N PRO A 86 -3.72 20.26 -1.84
CA PRO A 86 -5.11 19.84 -1.71
C PRO A 86 -5.86 19.75 -3.04
N PHE A 87 -5.54 20.62 -3.99
CA PHE A 87 -6.04 20.62 -5.38
C PHE A 87 -5.11 21.48 -6.27
N PRO A 88 -4.87 21.08 -7.55
CA PRO A 88 -5.34 19.84 -8.16
C PRO A 88 -4.82 18.60 -7.41
N THR A 89 -5.58 17.48 -7.49
CA THR A 89 -5.20 16.22 -6.85
C THR A 89 -4.03 15.55 -7.57
N VAL A 90 -3.36 14.60 -6.92
CA VAL A 90 -2.32 13.78 -7.57
C VAL A 90 -2.89 13.06 -8.80
N ALA A 91 -4.12 12.55 -8.71
CA ALA A 91 -4.80 11.92 -9.84
C ALA A 91 -5.00 12.89 -11.03
N ASN A 92 -5.32 14.19 -10.78
CA ASN A 92 -5.41 15.18 -11.86
C ASN A 92 -4.04 15.45 -12.51
N MET A 93 -2.98 15.52 -11.70
CA MET A 93 -1.62 15.70 -12.22
C MET A 93 -1.17 14.50 -13.07
N LEU A 94 -1.49 13.28 -12.62
CA LEU A 94 -1.23 12.07 -13.40
C LEU A 94 -1.99 12.05 -14.72
N GLN A 95 -3.25 12.47 -14.72
CA GLN A 95 -4.08 12.55 -15.93
C GLN A 95 -3.40 13.37 -17.03
N GLU A 96 -2.89 14.54 -16.67
CA GLU A 96 -2.16 15.40 -17.61
C GLU A 96 -0.83 14.78 -18.05
N ARG A 97 -0.02 14.34 -17.11
CA ARG A 97 1.33 13.83 -17.38
C ARG A 97 1.34 12.54 -18.19
N LEU A 98 0.38 11.64 -17.95
CA LEU A 98 0.24 10.38 -18.67
C LEU A 98 -0.39 10.57 -20.06
N GLY A 99 -1.12 11.67 -20.27
CA GLY A 99 -1.81 11.92 -21.54
C GLY A 99 -3.06 11.06 -21.76
N THR A 100 -3.73 10.64 -20.68
CA THR A 100 -4.93 9.77 -20.76
C THR A 100 -6.15 10.44 -21.39
N GLY A 101 -6.08 11.72 -21.71
CA GLY A 101 -7.24 12.48 -22.16
C GLY A 101 -8.14 12.94 -21.01
N LYS A 102 -9.41 13.20 -21.29
CA LYS A 102 -10.38 13.73 -20.31
C LYS A 102 -11.11 12.57 -19.61
N VAL A 103 -10.49 12.02 -18.58
CA VAL A 103 -11.04 10.92 -17.78
C VAL A 103 -11.34 11.37 -16.36
N ALA A 104 -12.21 10.65 -15.67
CA ALA A 104 -12.46 10.88 -14.25
C ALA A 104 -11.19 10.61 -13.43
N SER A 105 -10.85 11.53 -12.51
CA SER A 105 -9.66 11.38 -11.67
C SER A 105 -9.92 11.93 -10.28
N MET A 106 -9.51 11.19 -9.25
CA MET A 106 -9.71 11.57 -7.84
C MET A 106 -8.64 10.96 -6.94
N ASP A 107 -8.34 11.67 -5.83
CA ASP A 107 -7.59 11.09 -4.73
C ASP A 107 -8.54 10.49 -3.70
N GLN A 108 -8.13 9.38 -3.09
CA GLN A 108 -8.85 8.69 -2.03
C GLN A 108 -8.00 8.60 -0.78
N LEU A 109 -8.48 9.19 0.32
CA LEU A 109 -7.74 9.25 1.57
C LEU A 109 -8.24 8.20 2.57
N ALA A 110 -7.46 7.14 2.75
CA ALA A 110 -7.63 6.14 3.81
C ALA A 110 -6.27 5.70 4.39
N ALA A 111 -5.27 6.60 4.33
CA ALA A 111 -3.90 6.39 4.79
C ALA A 111 -3.33 5.04 4.28
N CYS A 112 -2.64 4.27 5.15
CA CYS A 112 -1.98 3.04 4.74
C CYS A 112 -2.93 1.93 4.21
N SER A 113 -4.25 2.01 4.46
CA SER A 113 -5.24 1.12 3.86
C SER A 113 -5.77 1.62 2.50
N GLY A 114 -5.35 2.81 2.07
CA GLY A 114 -5.88 3.51 0.91
C GLY A 114 -5.78 2.72 -0.39
N PHE A 115 -4.66 2.03 -0.62
CA PHE A 115 -4.49 1.22 -1.83
C PHE A 115 -5.58 0.14 -1.97
N MET A 116 -5.89 -0.58 -0.90
CA MET A 116 -6.96 -1.58 -0.92
C MET A 116 -8.35 -0.95 -1.08
N TYR A 117 -8.60 0.17 -0.40
CA TYR A 117 -9.84 0.94 -0.60
C TYR A 117 -10.02 1.34 -2.07
N SER A 118 -8.96 1.85 -2.70
CA SER A 118 -8.98 2.27 -4.10
C SER A 118 -9.17 1.10 -5.07
N MET A 119 -8.53 -0.04 -4.81
CA MET A 119 -8.74 -1.27 -5.60
C MET A 119 -10.19 -1.76 -5.50
N ILE A 120 -10.78 -1.75 -4.30
CA ILE A 120 -12.17 -2.16 -4.08
C ILE A 120 -13.13 -1.17 -4.77
N THR A 121 -12.86 0.13 -4.67
CA THR A 121 -13.63 1.17 -5.37
C THR A 121 -13.57 0.97 -6.87
N ALA A 122 -12.38 0.78 -7.44
CA ALA A 122 -12.20 0.51 -8.86
C ALA A 122 -12.95 -0.76 -9.32
N LYS A 123 -12.88 -1.84 -8.50
CA LYS A 123 -13.64 -3.06 -8.77
C LYS A 123 -15.14 -2.79 -8.92
N GLN A 124 -15.73 -1.95 -8.06
CA GLN A 124 -17.16 -1.62 -8.14
C GLN A 124 -17.48 -0.85 -9.44
N TYR A 125 -16.63 0.11 -9.83
CA TYR A 125 -16.80 0.84 -11.07
C TYR A 125 -16.69 -0.07 -12.30
N VAL A 126 -15.72 -0.99 -12.34
CA VAL A 126 -15.61 -1.96 -13.44
C VAL A 126 -16.83 -2.88 -13.46
N GLN A 127 -17.32 -3.34 -12.31
CA GLN A 127 -18.50 -4.20 -12.21
C GLN A 127 -19.80 -3.51 -12.64
N SER A 128 -19.88 -2.15 -12.60
CA SER A 128 -21.03 -1.42 -13.16
C SER A 128 -21.14 -1.54 -14.66
N GLY A 129 -20.03 -1.84 -15.36
CA GLY A 129 -19.95 -1.92 -16.82
C GLY A 129 -19.64 -0.58 -17.50
N ASP A 130 -19.53 0.52 -16.74
CA ASP A 130 -19.24 1.85 -17.30
C ASP A 130 -17.74 2.11 -17.48
N TYR A 131 -16.89 1.35 -16.80
CA TYR A 131 -15.42 1.49 -16.79
C TYR A 131 -14.74 0.14 -17.05
N HIS A 132 -13.61 0.15 -17.76
CA HIS A 132 -12.92 -1.08 -18.22
C HIS A 132 -11.46 -1.16 -17.78
N ASN A 133 -10.76 -0.01 -17.72
CA ASN A 133 -9.37 0.09 -17.29
C ASN A 133 -9.21 1.24 -16.33
N ILE A 134 -9.15 0.93 -15.05
CA ILE A 134 -8.98 1.94 -14.00
C ILE A 134 -7.55 1.87 -13.48
N LEU A 135 -6.81 2.97 -13.60
CA LEU A 135 -5.51 3.11 -12.96
C LEU A 135 -5.71 3.40 -11.47
N VAL A 136 -5.24 2.50 -10.63
CA VAL A 136 -5.22 2.66 -9.18
C VAL A 136 -3.77 2.79 -8.70
N VAL A 137 -3.47 3.85 -7.97
CA VAL A 137 -2.13 4.13 -7.46
C VAL A 137 -2.17 4.28 -5.95
N GLY A 138 -1.21 3.67 -5.25
CA GLY A 138 -0.90 3.97 -3.85
C GLY A 138 0.45 4.68 -3.80
N ALA A 139 0.50 5.93 -3.35
CA ALA A 139 1.73 6.71 -3.34
C ALA A 139 1.79 7.65 -2.14
N ASP A 140 2.92 7.65 -1.44
CA ASP A 140 3.16 8.58 -0.34
C ASP A 140 4.63 9.02 -0.26
N LYS A 141 4.85 10.33 -0.04
CA LYS A 141 6.13 10.92 0.39
C LYS A 141 6.04 11.22 1.89
N LEU A 142 6.17 10.18 2.71
CA LEU A 142 6.04 10.30 4.16
C LEU A 142 7.19 11.08 4.81
N SER A 143 8.36 11.12 4.18
CA SER A 143 9.49 11.94 4.61
C SER A 143 9.11 13.42 4.77
N LYS A 144 8.19 13.93 3.96
CA LYS A 144 7.65 15.30 4.00
C LYS A 144 6.93 15.62 5.32
N ILE A 145 6.19 14.66 5.86
CA ILE A 145 5.37 14.83 7.06
C ILE A 145 5.96 14.21 8.32
N THR A 146 7.08 13.50 8.21
CA THR A 146 7.79 12.90 9.35
C THR A 146 8.52 13.98 10.14
N ASP A 147 8.40 13.92 11.47
CA ASP A 147 9.16 14.74 12.41
C ASP A 147 10.48 14.03 12.73
N LEU A 148 11.59 14.50 12.15
CA LEU A 148 12.91 13.89 12.34
C LEU A 148 13.47 14.08 13.76
N THR A 149 12.79 14.82 14.63
CA THR A 149 13.15 14.96 16.05
C THR A 149 12.38 13.99 16.93
N ASP A 150 11.32 13.37 16.41
CA ASP A 150 10.52 12.35 17.13
C ASP A 150 11.01 10.94 16.78
N ARG A 151 11.84 10.36 17.64
CA ARG A 151 12.35 8.99 17.47
C ARG A 151 11.26 7.95 17.24
N SER A 152 10.06 8.15 17.79
CA SER A 152 8.97 7.16 17.70
C SER A 152 8.39 7.03 16.30
N THR A 153 8.54 8.04 15.46
CA THR A 153 8.03 8.10 14.10
C THR A 153 9.13 8.19 13.04
N ALA A 154 10.20 8.93 13.30
CA ALA A 154 11.30 9.17 12.36
C ALA A 154 11.96 7.88 11.83
N VAL A 155 12.01 6.84 12.67
CA VAL A 155 12.66 5.56 12.32
C VAL A 155 11.79 4.65 11.44
N LEU A 156 10.52 5.00 11.16
CA LEU A 156 9.57 4.09 10.56
C LEU A 156 9.39 4.28 9.05
N PHE A 157 9.28 5.53 8.60
CA PHE A 157 8.66 5.86 7.33
C PHE A 157 9.64 5.99 6.17
N GLY A 158 9.22 5.47 5.03
CA GLY A 158 9.84 5.64 3.73
C GLY A 158 8.84 6.16 2.69
N ASP A 159 9.34 6.52 1.53
CA ASP A 159 8.60 7.04 0.39
C ASP A 159 8.50 5.98 -0.71
N GLY A 160 7.44 6.03 -1.49
CA GLY A 160 7.29 5.14 -2.63
C GLY A 160 5.92 5.19 -3.27
N ALA A 161 5.77 4.44 -4.35
CA ALA A 161 4.52 4.29 -5.07
C ALA A 161 4.38 2.88 -5.66
N GLY A 162 3.13 2.49 -5.84
CA GLY A 162 2.79 1.33 -6.65
C GLY A 162 1.46 1.54 -7.33
N ALA A 163 1.32 0.97 -8.52
CA ALA A 163 0.18 1.17 -9.39
C ALA A 163 -0.31 -0.16 -9.98
N VAL A 164 -1.61 -0.25 -10.19
CA VAL A 164 -2.26 -1.37 -10.89
C VAL A 164 -3.28 -0.85 -11.90
N ILE A 165 -3.45 -1.58 -12.98
CA ILE A 165 -4.60 -1.43 -13.86
C ILE A 165 -5.65 -2.44 -13.42
N ILE A 166 -6.80 -1.96 -12.97
CA ILE A 166 -7.95 -2.78 -12.58
C ILE A 166 -8.92 -2.86 -13.75
N GLY A 167 -9.31 -4.08 -14.12
CA GLY A 167 -10.24 -4.34 -15.20
C GLY A 167 -10.69 -5.79 -15.23
N GLU A 168 -11.35 -6.19 -16.32
CA GLU A 168 -11.76 -7.57 -16.51
C GLU A 168 -10.54 -8.47 -16.75
N VAL A 169 -10.54 -9.62 -16.08
CA VAL A 169 -9.50 -10.66 -16.15
C VAL A 169 -10.11 -12.01 -16.53
N SER A 170 -9.26 -12.97 -16.82
CA SER A 170 -9.65 -14.33 -17.18
C SER A 170 -10.55 -14.98 -16.12
N GLU A 171 -11.39 -15.93 -16.54
CA GLU A 171 -12.25 -16.68 -15.65
C GLU A 171 -11.44 -17.40 -14.55
N GLY A 172 -11.95 -17.32 -13.31
CA GLY A 172 -11.29 -17.89 -12.13
C GLY A 172 -10.22 -16.99 -11.51
N ARG A 173 -9.86 -15.86 -12.11
CA ARG A 173 -8.89 -14.89 -11.57
C ARG A 173 -9.55 -13.62 -11.04
N GLY A 174 -8.77 -12.77 -10.37
CA GLY A 174 -9.21 -11.47 -9.86
C GLY A 174 -9.51 -11.44 -8.37
N ILE A 175 -10.17 -10.37 -7.92
CA ILE A 175 -10.51 -10.12 -6.52
C ILE A 175 -11.71 -10.99 -6.11
N ILE A 176 -11.45 -12.03 -5.30
CA ILE A 176 -12.44 -13.03 -4.88
C ILE A 176 -13.31 -12.46 -3.76
N SER A 177 -12.69 -11.94 -2.72
CA SER A 177 -13.37 -11.39 -1.55
C SER A 177 -12.65 -10.15 -1.04
N TYR A 178 -13.36 -9.32 -0.29
CA TYR A 178 -12.78 -8.13 0.33
C TYR A 178 -13.61 -7.66 1.51
N GLU A 179 -12.97 -6.83 2.35
CA GLU A 179 -13.64 -6.03 3.37
C GLU A 179 -12.94 -4.68 3.53
N MET A 180 -13.70 -3.70 3.96
CA MET A 180 -13.23 -2.39 4.41
C MET A 180 -13.92 -2.02 5.70
N GLY A 181 -13.26 -1.26 6.54
CA GLY A 181 -13.88 -0.74 7.75
C GLY A 181 -13.07 0.38 8.39
N SER A 182 -13.73 1.10 9.29
CA SER A 182 -13.12 2.19 10.03
C SER A 182 -13.64 2.27 11.47
N ASP A 183 -12.78 2.78 12.35
CA ASP A 183 -13.10 3.13 13.74
C ASP A 183 -12.57 4.55 14.02
N GLY A 184 -13.43 5.54 13.85
CA GLY A 184 -13.08 6.96 14.06
C GLY A 184 -12.72 7.30 15.51
N THR A 185 -13.05 6.44 16.49
CA THR A 185 -12.67 6.65 17.90
C THR A 185 -11.16 6.55 18.11
N GLY A 186 -10.47 5.85 17.21
CA GLY A 186 -9.01 5.70 17.18
C GLY A 186 -8.25 6.84 16.52
N GLY A 187 -8.92 7.78 15.88
CA GLY A 187 -8.27 8.87 15.11
C GLY A 187 -7.26 9.70 15.90
N LYS A 188 -7.50 9.90 17.20
CA LYS A 188 -6.57 10.59 18.12
C LYS A 188 -5.23 9.87 18.34
N HIS A 189 -5.07 8.66 17.88
CA HIS A 189 -3.86 7.84 18.07
C HIS A 189 -2.91 7.84 16.87
N LEU A 190 -3.40 8.25 15.67
CA LEU A 190 -2.58 8.37 14.47
C LEU A 190 -3.20 9.43 13.56
N TYR A 191 -2.56 10.60 13.50
CA TYR A 191 -3.08 11.76 12.77
C TYR A 191 -1.96 12.68 12.29
N LEU A 192 -2.29 13.51 11.30
CA LEU A 192 -1.46 14.64 10.92
C LEU A 192 -1.84 15.84 11.79
N ASP A 193 -0.89 16.33 12.55
CA ASP A 193 -1.10 17.50 13.40
C ASP A 193 -1.28 18.75 12.53
N LYS A 194 -2.40 19.44 12.70
CA LYS A 194 -2.81 20.57 11.86
C LYS A 194 -1.94 21.81 12.01
N ASP A 195 -1.29 21.97 13.18
CA ASP A 195 -0.52 23.17 13.49
C ASP A 195 0.94 23.02 13.03
N THR A 196 1.49 21.81 13.08
CA THR A 196 2.87 21.50 12.68
C THR A 196 2.99 20.84 11.31
N GLY A 197 1.90 20.28 10.76
CA GLY A 197 1.94 19.47 9.55
C GLY A 197 2.72 18.17 9.72
N LYS A 198 2.97 17.72 10.95
CA LYS A 198 3.75 16.52 11.24
C LYS A 198 2.87 15.40 11.76
N LEU A 199 3.22 14.17 11.34
CA LEU A 199 2.55 12.96 11.77
C LEU A 199 2.78 12.73 13.26
N LYS A 200 1.71 12.47 14.01
CA LYS A 200 1.73 12.12 15.44
C LYS A 200 1.11 10.74 15.64
N MET A 201 1.77 9.94 16.50
CA MET A 201 1.37 8.56 16.72
C MET A 201 1.49 8.15 18.19
N ASN A 202 0.42 7.60 18.76
CA ASN A 202 0.48 6.80 19.97
C ASN A 202 0.77 5.33 19.60
N GLY A 203 2.06 5.00 19.47
CA GLY A 203 2.50 3.70 18.96
C GLY A 203 1.92 2.49 19.72
N ARG A 204 1.67 2.62 21.04
CA ARG A 204 1.10 1.54 21.86
C ARG A 204 -0.34 1.22 21.47
N GLU A 205 -1.18 2.24 21.32
CA GLU A 205 -2.60 2.05 20.97
C GLU A 205 -2.77 1.64 19.52
N VAL A 206 -1.98 2.23 18.62
CA VAL A 206 -1.92 1.81 17.20
C VAL A 206 -1.48 0.36 17.07
N PHE A 207 -0.45 -0.07 17.79
CA PHE A 207 0.02 -1.46 17.78
C PHE A 207 -1.07 -2.45 18.24
N LYS A 208 -1.76 -2.16 19.36
CA LYS A 208 -2.85 -3.02 19.85
C LYS A 208 -3.98 -3.18 18.83
N PHE A 209 -4.37 -2.07 18.20
CA PHE A 209 -5.39 -2.09 17.15
C PHE A 209 -4.92 -2.92 15.95
N ALA A 210 -3.72 -2.66 15.45
CA ALA A 210 -3.15 -3.29 14.27
C ALA A 210 -3.04 -4.81 14.41
N VAL A 211 -2.47 -5.30 15.52
CA VAL A 211 -2.34 -6.74 15.80
C VAL A 211 -3.68 -7.45 15.74
N ARG A 212 -4.72 -6.84 16.30
CA ARG A 212 -6.06 -7.42 16.29
C ARG A 212 -6.67 -7.37 14.89
N ILE A 213 -6.72 -6.18 14.29
CA ILE A 213 -7.52 -5.97 13.07
C ILE A 213 -6.91 -6.66 11.85
N MET A 214 -5.58 -6.67 11.71
CA MET A 214 -4.96 -7.32 10.56
C MET A 214 -5.19 -8.83 10.56
N GLY A 215 -5.09 -9.48 11.73
CA GLY A 215 -5.39 -10.90 11.83
C GLY A 215 -6.87 -11.21 11.59
N ASP A 216 -7.78 -10.45 12.24
CA ASP A 216 -9.21 -10.64 12.11
C ASP A 216 -9.70 -10.43 10.67
N ALA A 217 -9.26 -9.34 10.03
CA ALA A 217 -9.64 -9.02 8.66
C ALA A 217 -9.12 -10.03 7.65
N SER A 218 -7.87 -10.51 7.83
CA SER A 218 -7.31 -11.57 6.98
C SER A 218 -8.13 -12.86 7.06
N THR A 219 -8.48 -13.29 8.26
CA THR A 219 -9.29 -14.49 8.46
C THR A 219 -10.67 -14.34 7.80
N ARG A 220 -11.36 -13.21 8.03
CA ARG A 220 -12.69 -12.97 7.47
C ARG A 220 -12.72 -12.95 5.94
N VAL A 221 -11.71 -12.38 5.27
CA VAL A 221 -11.71 -12.38 3.80
C VAL A 221 -11.40 -13.75 3.21
N VAL A 222 -10.60 -14.57 3.88
CA VAL A 222 -10.35 -15.97 3.50
C VAL A 222 -11.64 -16.80 3.67
N GLU A 223 -12.30 -16.70 4.82
CA GLU A 223 -13.58 -17.37 5.06
C GLU A 223 -14.66 -16.92 4.06
N LYS A 224 -14.74 -15.61 3.77
CA LYS A 224 -15.68 -15.05 2.79
C LYS A 224 -15.44 -15.54 1.38
N ALA A 225 -14.20 -15.93 1.05
CA ALA A 225 -13.83 -16.57 -0.21
C ALA A 225 -14.16 -18.08 -0.23
N ASN A 226 -14.65 -18.66 0.86
CA ASN A 226 -14.80 -20.10 1.09
C ASN A 226 -13.45 -20.85 0.98
N LEU A 227 -12.38 -20.23 1.44
CA LEU A 227 -11.01 -20.77 1.46
C LEU A 227 -10.56 -21.02 2.90
N THR A 228 -9.46 -21.75 3.03
CA THR A 228 -8.73 -22.02 4.26
C THR A 228 -7.31 -21.47 4.18
N SER A 229 -6.56 -21.50 5.29
CA SER A 229 -5.14 -21.11 5.30
C SER A 229 -4.27 -21.95 4.36
N ASP A 230 -4.67 -23.20 4.09
CA ASP A 230 -3.91 -24.10 3.20
C ASP A 230 -4.00 -23.68 1.73
N ASP A 231 -5.10 -23.01 1.35
CA ASP A 231 -5.34 -22.51 0.00
C ASP A 231 -4.57 -21.21 -0.30
N ILE A 232 -3.93 -20.59 0.70
CA ILE A 232 -3.19 -19.34 0.53
C ILE A 232 -1.74 -19.62 0.15
N ASP A 233 -1.32 -19.10 -1.00
CA ASP A 233 0.04 -19.22 -1.51
C ASP A 233 0.94 -18.11 -0.96
N LEU A 234 0.42 -16.87 -0.84
CA LEU A 234 1.20 -15.74 -0.36
C LEU A 234 0.35 -14.76 0.46
N PHE A 235 0.89 -14.33 1.59
CA PHE A 235 0.32 -13.29 2.46
C PHE A 235 1.16 -12.02 2.35
N ILE A 236 0.56 -10.92 1.92
CA ILE A 236 1.22 -9.63 1.73
C ILE A 236 0.55 -8.60 2.64
N PRO A 237 0.98 -8.50 3.91
CA PRO A 237 0.47 -7.50 4.84
C PRO A 237 1.08 -6.12 4.56
N HIS A 238 0.38 -5.06 4.97
CA HIS A 238 0.96 -3.74 5.10
C HIS A 238 2.25 -3.80 5.93
N GLN A 239 3.32 -3.24 5.41
CA GLN A 239 4.67 -3.28 5.96
C GLN A 239 4.89 -2.23 7.07
N ALA A 240 4.06 -2.26 8.10
CA ALA A 240 4.14 -1.30 9.20
C ALA A 240 5.24 -1.63 10.21
N ASN A 241 5.34 -2.90 10.58
CA ASN A 241 6.23 -3.41 11.61
C ASN A 241 6.22 -4.94 11.58
N ILE A 242 7.40 -5.57 11.63
CA ILE A 242 7.52 -7.03 11.52
C ILE A 242 6.72 -7.78 12.59
N ARG A 243 6.61 -7.25 13.80
CA ARG A 243 5.88 -7.88 14.91
C ARG A 243 4.37 -7.88 14.69
N ILE A 244 3.83 -6.83 14.07
CA ILE A 244 2.41 -6.76 13.66
C ILE A 244 2.15 -7.78 12.55
N MET A 245 3.02 -7.81 11.55
CA MET A 245 2.92 -8.73 10.41
C MET A 245 2.96 -10.20 10.84
N GLU A 246 3.92 -10.56 11.70
CA GLU A 246 4.04 -11.92 12.25
C GLU A 246 2.79 -12.31 13.07
N SER A 247 2.27 -11.42 13.88
CA SER A 247 1.04 -11.68 14.64
C SER A 247 -0.17 -11.94 13.73
N ALA A 248 -0.30 -11.17 12.64
CA ALA A 248 -1.36 -11.37 11.65
C ALA A 248 -1.20 -12.71 10.92
N ARG A 249 0.03 -13.06 10.52
CA ARG A 249 0.39 -14.34 9.89
C ARG A 249 0.03 -15.53 10.80
N GLU A 250 0.45 -15.47 12.07
CA GLU A 250 0.15 -16.53 13.05
C GLU A 250 -1.35 -16.74 13.24
N ARG A 251 -2.11 -15.65 13.29
CA ARG A 251 -3.57 -15.71 13.42
C ARG A 251 -4.25 -16.27 12.18
N LEU A 252 -3.71 -16.00 10.99
CA LEU A 252 -4.19 -16.60 9.74
C LEU A 252 -3.80 -18.09 9.62
N GLY A 253 -2.84 -18.55 10.42
CA GLY A 253 -2.43 -19.96 10.46
C GLY A 253 -1.51 -20.39 9.33
N ILE A 254 -0.82 -19.45 8.67
CA ILE A 254 0.09 -19.76 7.56
C ILE A 254 1.56 -19.79 7.98
N SER A 255 2.37 -20.52 7.23
CA SER A 255 3.79 -20.63 7.48
C SER A 255 4.56 -19.34 7.18
N LYS A 256 5.75 -19.21 7.75
CA LYS A 256 6.58 -18.00 7.68
C LYS A 256 7.08 -17.69 6.26
N ASP A 257 7.36 -18.72 5.49
CA ASP A 257 7.83 -18.65 4.11
C ASP A 257 6.74 -18.10 3.15
N LYS A 258 5.47 -18.23 3.50
CA LYS A 258 4.34 -17.66 2.75
C LYS A 258 4.08 -16.17 3.05
N MET A 259 4.78 -15.54 3.98
CA MET A 259 4.63 -14.10 4.25
C MET A 259 5.64 -13.29 3.47
N SER A 260 5.18 -12.23 2.81
CA SER A 260 6.05 -11.23 2.20
C SER A 260 6.63 -10.28 3.24
N VAL A 261 7.92 -10.03 3.18
CA VAL A 261 8.63 -9.10 4.07
C VAL A 261 9.50 -8.18 3.22
N SER A 262 9.10 -6.93 3.14
CA SER A 262 9.84 -5.86 2.46
C SER A 262 10.10 -4.64 3.38
N VAL A 263 9.55 -4.69 4.60
CA VAL A 263 9.71 -3.63 5.61
C VAL A 263 11.17 -3.37 5.96
N ASN A 264 12.01 -4.38 5.89
CA ASN A 264 13.45 -4.27 6.16
C ASN A 264 14.17 -3.40 5.13
N LYS A 265 13.63 -3.29 3.91
CA LYS A 265 14.22 -2.57 2.78
C LYS A 265 13.58 -1.19 2.55
N TYR A 266 12.26 -1.12 2.65
CA TYR A 266 11.53 0.11 2.30
C TYR A 266 10.99 0.87 3.50
N GLY A 267 11.05 0.28 4.72
CA GLY A 267 10.33 0.83 5.85
C GLY A 267 8.82 0.78 5.66
N ASN A 268 8.11 1.65 6.36
CA ASN A 268 6.67 1.84 6.19
C ASN A 268 6.42 2.92 5.12
N THR A 269 5.99 2.53 3.94
CA THR A 269 5.67 3.42 2.81
C THR A 269 4.15 3.66 2.65
N SER A 270 3.38 3.52 3.73
CA SER A 270 1.92 3.77 3.76
C SER A 270 1.17 3.02 2.65
N ALA A 271 0.43 3.73 1.78
CA ALA A 271 -0.35 3.14 0.70
C ALA A 271 0.51 2.41 -0.35
N ALA A 272 1.81 2.72 -0.45
CA ALA A 272 2.74 2.07 -1.36
C ALA A 272 3.31 0.75 -0.82
N SER A 273 3.13 0.41 0.47
CA SER A 273 3.83 -0.71 1.10
C SER A 273 3.43 -2.08 0.52
N ILE A 274 2.16 -2.31 0.29
CA ILE A 274 1.65 -3.55 -0.32
C ILE A 274 2.14 -3.68 -1.77
N PRO A 275 1.95 -2.68 -2.66
CA PRO A 275 2.45 -2.82 -4.02
C PRO A 275 3.97 -2.93 -4.12
N LEU A 276 4.77 -2.27 -3.29
CA LEU A 276 6.22 -2.50 -3.26
C LEU A 276 6.58 -3.94 -2.82
N SER A 277 5.78 -4.53 -1.92
CA SER A 277 5.94 -5.94 -1.56
C SER A 277 5.56 -6.88 -2.70
N ILE A 278 4.50 -6.59 -3.44
CA ILE A 278 4.11 -7.33 -4.65
C ILE A 278 5.25 -7.30 -5.68
N ASP A 279 5.83 -6.13 -5.94
CA ASP A 279 6.97 -5.96 -6.85
C ASP A 279 8.16 -6.84 -6.44
N GLN A 280 8.48 -6.84 -5.15
CA GLN A 280 9.56 -7.68 -4.62
C GLN A 280 9.28 -9.17 -4.86
N GLU A 281 8.06 -9.63 -4.57
CA GLU A 281 7.73 -11.07 -4.71
C GLU A 281 7.63 -11.51 -6.18
N LEU A 282 7.21 -10.61 -7.09
CA LEU A 282 7.26 -10.84 -8.53
C LEU A 282 8.71 -10.97 -9.03
N LYS A 283 9.58 -10.04 -8.66
CA LYS A 283 11.01 -10.05 -9.02
C LYS A 283 11.75 -11.28 -8.48
N ASN A 284 11.37 -11.74 -7.30
CA ASN A 284 11.94 -12.95 -6.69
C ASN A 284 11.35 -14.25 -7.24
N GLY A 285 10.33 -14.18 -8.11
CA GLY A 285 9.65 -15.36 -8.66
C GLY A 285 8.85 -16.15 -7.62
N LYS A 286 8.54 -15.52 -6.47
CA LYS A 286 7.74 -16.11 -5.40
C LYS A 286 6.24 -15.96 -5.65
N LEU A 287 5.82 -14.84 -6.24
CA LEU A 287 4.45 -14.64 -6.70
C LEU A 287 4.33 -15.06 -8.17
N LYS A 288 3.40 -15.97 -8.46
CA LYS A 288 3.19 -16.58 -9.77
C LYS A 288 1.74 -16.49 -10.19
N ASP A 289 1.49 -16.68 -11.48
CA ASP A 289 0.13 -16.82 -12.00
C ASP A 289 -0.60 -17.99 -11.29
N ASP A 290 -1.88 -17.77 -11.03
CA ASP A 290 -2.77 -18.67 -10.32
C ASP A 290 -2.50 -18.82 -8.81
N ASP A 291 -1.58 -18.04 -8.23
CA ASP A 291 -1.45 -17.98 -6.78
C ASP A 291 -2.67 -17.30 -6.14
N THR A 292 -3.08 -17.82 -5.01
CA THR A 292 -4.08 -17.20 -4.14
C THR A 292 -3.38 -16.34 -3.09
N ILE A 293 -3.55 -15.03 -3.16
CA ILE A 293 -2.89 -14.10 -2.26
C ILE A 293 -3.88 -13.40 -1.33
N VAL A 294 -3.42 -13.08 -0.13
CA VAL A 294 -4.17 -12.25 0.83
C VAL A 294 -3.42 -10.95 1.06
N LEU A 295 -4.11 -9.83 0.81
CA LEU A 295 -3.64 -8.49 1.16
C LEU A 295 -4.39 -7.99 2.37
N VAL A 296 -3.69 -7.35 3.32
CA VAL A 296 -4.32 -6.72 4.49
C VAL A 296 -3.52 -5.52 4.96
N GLY A 297 -4.20 -4.49 5.39
CA GLY A 297 -3.56 -3.31 5.98
C GLY A 297 -4.51 -2.50 6.85
N PHE A 298 -3.91 -1.62 7.62
CA PHE A 298 -4.60 -0.65 8.45
C PHE A 298 -3.91 0.71 8.31
N GLY A 299 -4.61 1.78 8.66
CA GLY A 299 -4.08 3.14 8.56
C GLY A 299 -4.71 4.11 9.54
N GLY A 300 -4.24 5.36 9.46
CA GLY A 300 -4.85 6.47 10.19
C GLY A 300 -6.33 6.59 9.86
N GLY A 301 -7.12 6.93 10.95
CA GLY A 301 -8.58 7.01 10.85
C GLY A 301 -9.27 6.50 12.12
N LEU A 302 -9.10 5.32 12.71
CA LEU A 302 -8.36 4.21 12.12
C LEU A 302 -9.17 3.53 11.04
N THR A 303 -8.51 3.08 9.99
CA THR A 303 -9.12 2.36 8.87
C THR A 303 -8.44 1.01 8.68
N TRP A 304 -9.11 0.06 8.02
CA TRP A 304 -8.51 -1.19 7.57
C TRP A 304 -9.14 -1.66 6.27
N GLY A 305 -8.39 -2.45 5.54
CA GLY A 305 -8.85 -3.15 4.35
C GLY A 305 -8.17 -4.50 4.24
N ALA A 306 -8.88 -5.47 3.69
CA ALA A 306 -8.33 -6.77 3.36
C ALA A 306 -8.98 -7.31 2.09
N MET A 307 -8.26 -8.16 1.36
CA MET A 307 -8.81 -8.85 0.19
C MET A 307 -8.08 -10.15 -0.10
N THR A 308 -8.80 -11.06 -0.73
CA THR A 308 -8.25 -12.29 -1.32
C THR A 308 -8.30 -12.16 -2.83
N ILE A 309 -7.20 -12.43 -3.48
CA ILE A 309 -7.05 -12.30 -4.93
C ILE A 309 -6.53 -13.62 -5.50
N LYS A 310 -7.10 -14.09 -6.59
CA LYS A 310 -6.49 -15.07 -7.48
C LYS A 310 -5.64 -14.31 -8.49
N TRP A 311 -4.32 -14.42 -8.35
CA TRP A 311 -3.35 -13.65 -9.13
C TRP A 311 -3.31 -14.10 -10.59
N GLY A 312 -3.09 -13.15 -11.50
CA GLY A 312 -2.96 -13.35 -12.95
C GLY A 312 -3.94 -12.53 -13.77
N LYS A 313 -3.61 -12.39 -15.04
CA LYS A 313 -4.37 -11.57 -16.02
C LYS A 313 -5.47 -12.35 -16.70
#